data_455984a980837e7ca40e9cfe73900479
#
_entry.id   455984a980837e7ca40e9cfe73900479
#
_cell.length_a   1.000
_cell.length_b   1.000
_cell.length_c   1.000
_cell.angle_alpha   90.00
_cell.angle_beta   90.00
_cell.angle_gamma   90.00
#
_symmetry.space_group_name_H-M   'P 1'
#
loop_
_entity.id
_entity.type
_entity.pdbx_description
1 polymer ?
#
loop_
_entity_poly.entity_id
_entity_poly.type
_entity_poly.pdbx_seq_one_letter_code
_entity_poly.pdbx_strand_id
1 'polypeptide(L)'
;VTGPAADAVPDAPASLDVSGLAFAYPDGHQALFGVDFSVARGERVALLGPNGAGKTTLVLHLNGILTGGTGTVTVAGLPVDKRNMAEIRRRVGIVFQDPDDQVFMPTVREDVAFGPAAAGMKGAELEARVDRALTLVGMAEFKDRPPHHLSFGQRRRVAVATVLAMEPEILVLDEPSSNLDPASRRELADILRSLDVTVLMVTHDLPYALELCPRALILSDGVIAADGPTAELLSDDALMRAHRLELPFGFDPRSVSASG
;
A
#
# COMPACT_ATOMS: atom_id res chain seq x y z
N VAL A 1 38.52 18.10 2.28
CA VAL A 1 37.48 19.09 2.57
C VAL A 1 36.17 18.32 2.64
N THR A 2 35.73 18.02 3.86
CA THR A 2 34.49 17.34 4.20
C THR A 2 33.32 18.26 3.91
N GLY A 3 32.42 17.88 2.96
CA GLY A 3 31.14 18.50 2.75
C GLY A 3 30.16 18.16 3.90
N PRO A 4 29.18 19.03 4.21
CA PRO A 4 28.30 18.83 5.33
C PRO A 4 27.38 17.61 5.10
N ALA A 5 27.32 16.76 6.13
CA ALA A 5 26.33 15.69 6.24
C ALA A 5 24.92 16.31 6.17
N ALA A 6 24.05 15.75 5.34
CA ALA A 6 22.65 16.09 5.35
C ALA A 6 22.07 15.86 6.76
N ASP A 7 21.44 16.88 7.30
CA ASP A 7 20.79 16.86 8.61
C ASP A 7 19.75 15.71 8.64
N ALA A 8 20.09 14.65 9.35
CA ALA A 8 19.14 13.62 9.72
C ALA A 8 18.10 14.27 10.67
N VAL A 9 16.86 14.34 10.22
CA VAL A 9 15.71 14.68 11.07
C VAL A 9 15.66 13.67 12.21
N PRO A 10 15.65 14.10 13.49
CA PRO A 10 15.73 13.18 14.61
C PRO A 10 14.42 12.37 14.72
N ASP A 11 14.57 11.05 14.58
CA ASP A 11 13.88 9.96 15.30
C ASP A 11 12.35 10.10 15.52
N ALA A 12 11.57 10.36 14.48
CA ALA A 12 10.19 9.97 14.51
C ALA A 12 10.14 8.44 14.34
N PRO A 13 9.46 7.68 15.24
CA PRO A 13 9.39 6.24 15.11
C PRO A 13 8.87 5.86 13.73
N ALA A 14 9.51 4.88 13.08
CA ALA A 14 9.07 4.37 11.79
C ALA A 14 7.59 4.01 11.84
N SER A 15 6.84 4.32 10.78
CA SER A 15 5.45 3.89 10.67
C SER A 15 5.35 2.37 10.53
N LEU A 16 6.27 1.77 9.76
CA LEU A 16 6.45 0.33 9.65
C LEU A 16 7.89 -0.02 9.95
N ASP A 17 8.10 -1.07 10.73
CA ASP A 17 9.42 -1.67 10.94
C ASP A 17 9.27 -3.18 10.87
N VAL A 18 10.03 -3.81 10.00
CA VAL A 18 10.06 -5.26 9.81
C VAL A 18 11.50 -5.72 9.99
N SER A 19 11.73 -6.63 10.92
CA SER A 19 13.07 -7.11 11.26
C SER A 19 13.12 -8.63 11.28
N GLY A 20 13.94 -9.21 10.38
CA GLY A 20 14.21 -10.62 10.27
C GLY A 20 12.97 -11.48 9.99
N LEU A 21 11.93 -10.94 9.33
CA LEU A 21 10.69 -11.66 9.11
C LEU A 21 10.90 -12.85 8.17
N ALA A 22 10.79 -14.06 8.70
CA ALA A 22 10.79 -15.28 7.91
C ALA A 22 9.51 -16.07 8.17
N PHE A 23 8.87 -16.58 7.10
CA PHE A 23 7.60 -17.26 7.18
C PHE A 23 7.48 -18.40 6.18
N ALA A 24 6.99 -19.55 6.68
CA ALA A 24 6.61 -20.70 5.87
C ALA A 24 5.13 -21.00 6.07
N TYR A 25 4.44 -21.33 5.00
CA TYR A 25 3.05 -21.81 5.03
C TYR A 25 2.97 -23.23 5.65
N PRO A 26 1.77 -23.64 6.10
CA PRO A 26 1.59 -24.97 6.73
C PRO A 26 1.95 -26.16 5.82
N ASP A 27 1.93 -25.97 4.51
CA ASP A 27 2.34 -26.96 3.51
C ASP A 27 3.88 -27.10 3.35
N GLY A 28 4.64 -26.29 4.10
CA GLY A 28 6.10 -26.26 4.09
C GLY A 28 6.70 -25.28 3.07
N HIS A 29 5.89 -24.61 2.26
CA HIS A 29 6.39 -23.57 1.35
C HIS A 29 6.88 -22.35 2.12
N GLN A 30 8.19 -22.09 2.09
CA GLN A 30 8.77 -20.88 2.69
C GLN A 30 8.66 -19.70 1.71
N ALA A 31 7.99 -18.64 2.16
CA ALA A 31 7.69 -17.47 1.34
C ALA A 31 8.57 -16.26 1.69
N LEU A 32 9.03 -16.15 2.95
CA LEU A 32 9.90 -15.07 3.40
C LEU A 32 11.12 -15.66 4.15
N PHE A 33 12.30 -15.09 3.91
CA PHE A 33 13.59 -15.65 4.37
C PHE A 33 14.42 -14.65 5.22
N GLY A 34 13.78 -13.79 5.99
CA GLY A 34 14.45 -12.77 6.78
C GLY A 34 14.36 -11.41 6.09
N VAL A 35 13.14 -10.87 6.04
CA VAL A 35 12.86 -9.55 5.45
C VAL A 35 13.15 -8.49 6.49
N ASP A 36 13.96 -7.49 6.10
CA ASP A 36 14.31 -6.32 6.90
C ASP A 36 14.03 -5.05 6.11
N PHE A 37 13.20 -4.15 6.63
CA PHE A 37 13.01 -2.79 6.13
C PHE A 37 12.23 -1.94 7.12
N SER A 38 12.32 -0.62 6.97
CA SER A 38 11.49 0.34 7.68
C SER A 38 10.89 1.38 6.74
N VAL A 39 9.73 1.91 7.10
CA VAL A 39 9.07 3.00 6.37
C VAL A 39 8.79 4.13 7.35
N ALA A 40 9.29 5.32 7.06
CA ALA A 40 9.07 6.49 7.89
C ALA A 40 7.62 7.01 7.79
N ARG A 41 7.20 7.81 8.76
CA ARG A 41 5.88 8.43 8.74
C ARG A 41 5.75 9.40 7.56
N GLY A 42 4.65 9.27 6.81
CA GLY A 42 4.38 10.08 5.62
C GLY A 42 5.20 9.67 4.39
N GLU A 43 6.08 8.67 4.51
CA GLU A 43 6.87 8.17 3.39
C GLU A 43 6.00 7.38 2.41
N ARG A 44 6.35 7.43 1.13
CA ARG A 44 5.73 6.65 0.06
C ARG A 44 6.76 5.71 -0.53
N VAL A 45 6.54 4.43 -0.33
CA VAL A 45 7.46 3.37 -0.72
C VAL A 45 6.77 2.38 -1.66
N ALA A 46 7.41 2.06 -2.77
CA ALA A 46 6.98 0.96 -3.64
C ALA A 46 7.63 -0.36 -3.22
N LEU A 47 6.85 -1.42 -3.16
CA LEU A 47 7.34 -2.79 -3.00
C LEU A 47 7.25 -3.50 -4.36
N LEU A 48 8.39 -3.60 -5.02
CA LEU A 48 8.55 -4.21 -6.35
C LEU A 48 9.03 -5.65 -6.22
N GLY A 49 8.87 -6.42 -7.28
CA GLY A 49 9.40 -7.78 -7.34
C GLY A 49 8.56 -8.70 -8.23
N PRO A 50 9.10 -9.83 -8.66
CA PRO A 50 8.40 -10.77 -9.52
C PRO A 50 7.22 -11.45 -8.81
N ASN A 51 6.35 -12.10 -9.59
CA ASN A 51 5.30 -12.94 -9.04
C ASN A 51 5.92 -14.09 -8.22
N GLY A 52 5.32 -14.38 -7.06
CA GLY A 52 5.83 -15.39 -6.15
C GLY A 52 6.98 -14.94 -5.24
N ALA A 53 7.44 -13.68 -5.32
CA ALA A 53 8.52 -13.17 -4.47
C ALA A 53 8.17 -13.06 -2.96
N GLY A 54 6.88 -13.23 -2.58
CA GLY A 54 6.42 -13.11 -1.20
C GLY A 54 5.72 -11.79 -0.86
N LYS A 55 5.46 -10.90 -1.84
CA LYS A 55 4.88 -9.57 -1.62
C LYS A 55 3.54 -9.63 -0.85
N THR A 56 2.59 -10.42 -1.32
CA THR A 56 1.29 -10.58 -0.66
C THR A 56 1.45 -11.19 0.74
N THR A 57 2.35 -12.17 0.90
CA THR A 57 2.66 -12.75 2.22
C THR A 57 3.17 -11.69 3.18
N LEU A 58 4.09 -10.83 2.74
CA LEU A 58 4.59 -9.72 3.53
C LEU A 58 3.47 -8.75 3.91
N VAL A 59 2.66 -8.30 2.93
CA VAL A 59 1.52 -7.38 3.16
C VAL A 59 0.57 -7.91 4.22
N LEU A 60 0.22 -9.20 4.17
CA LEU A 60 -0.70 -9.80 5.12
C LEU A 60 -0.14 -9.91 6.55
N HIS A 61 1.19 -9.86 6.73
CA HIS A 61 1.81 -9.77 8.05
C HIS A 61 1.71 -8.35 8.65
N LEU A 62 1.66 -7.30 7.81
CA LEU A 62 1.64 -5.92 8.30
C LEU A 62 0.38 -5.56 9.10
N ASN A 63 -0.75 -6.21 8.83
CA ASN A 63 -2.00 -6.00 9.57
C ASN A 63 -2.47 -7.22 10.35
N GLY A 64 -1.60 -8.25 10.44
CA GLY A 64 -1.86 -9.47 11.20
C GLY A 64 -2.97 -10.37 10.64
N ILE A 65 -3.24 -10.33 9.32
CA ILE A 65 -4.04 -11.37 8.64
C ILE A 65 -3.25 -12.68 8.66
N LEU A 66 -1.96 -12.64 8.29
CA LEU A 66 -1.02 -13.71 8.57
C LEU A 66 -0.25 -13.40 9.85
N THR A 67 -0.02 -14.44 10.63
CA THR A 67 0.78 -14.39 11.86
C THR A 67 1.65 -15.63 11.97
N GLY A 68 2.75 -15.52 12.69
CA GLY A 68 3.71 -16.63 12.87
C GLY A 68 5.02 -16.39 12.11
N GLY A 69 5.86 -17.43 12.04
CA GLY A 69 7.22 -17.30 11.53
C GLY A 69 8.17 -16.77 12.61
N THR A 70 9.30 -16.20 12.18
CA THR A 70 10.32 -15.57 13.04
C THR A 70 10.47 -14.11 12.68
N GLY A 71 11.21 -13.36 13.50
CA GLY A 71 11.36 -11.92 13.32
C GLY A 71 10.23 -11.12 13.98
N THR A 72 10.20 -9.83 13.69
CA THR A 72 9.24 -8.89 14.28
C THR A 72 8.67 -7.95 13.22
N VAL A 73 7.39 -7.61 13.39
CA VAL A 73 6.72 -6.55 12.63
C VAL A 73 6.15 -5.57 13.65
N THR A 74 6.47 -4.30 13.51
CA THR A 74 5.90 -3.23 14.32
C THR A 74 5.21 -2.17 13.45
N VAL A 75 4.11 -1.63 13.95
CA VAL A 75 3.32 -0.58 13.32
C VAL A 75 3.24 0.60 14.28
N ALA A 76 3.83 1.73 13.90
CA ALA A 76 3.93 2.90 14.76
C ALA A 76 4.39 2.55 16.19
N GLY A 77 5.43 1.71 16.28
CA GLY A 77 6.01 1.25 17.54
C GLY A 77 5.24 0.13 18.27
N LEU A 78 4.06 -0.31 17.77
CA LEU A 78 3.30 -1.41 18.35
C LEU A 78 3.64 -2.73 17.65
N PRO A 79 4.03 -3.79 18.37
CA PRO A 79 4.25 -5.10 17.75
C PRO A 79 2.93 -5.69 17.23
N VAL A 80 3.01 -6.32 16.05
CA VAL A 80 1.87 -7.03 15.44
C VAL A 80 1.68 -8.35 16.17
N ASP A 81 0.94 -8.31 17.26
CA ASP A 81 0.59 -9.47 18.09
C ASP A 81 -0.90 -9.48 18.45
N LYS A 82 -1.37 -10.57 19.06
CA LYS A 82 -2.79 -10.75 19.41
C LYS A 82 -3.35 -9.65 20.31
N ARG A 83 -2.52 -9.01 21.13
CA ARG A 83 -2.95 -7.97 22.10
C ARG A 83 -3.21 -6.64 21.40
N ASN A 84 -2.43 -6.36 20.36
CA ASN A 84 -2.47 -5.09 19.63
C ASN A 84 -3.33 -5.15 18.35
N MET A 85 -3.87 -6.33 18.00
CA MET A 85 -4.48 -6.58 16.69
C MET A 85 -5.58 -5.58 16.31
N ALA A 86 -6.44 -5.20 17.27
CA ALA A 86 -7.52 -4.24 17.01
C ALA A 86 -6.96 -2.85 16.62
N GLU A 87 -5.92 -2.41 17.32
CA GLU A 87 -5.26 -1.13 17.06
C GLU A 87 -4.44 -1.17 15.76
N ILE A 88 -3.73 -2.28 15.50
CA ILE A 88 -2.99 -2.49 14.26
C ILE A 88 -3.93 -2.38 13.05
N ARG A 89 -5.07 -3.09 13.08
CA ARG A 89 -6.06 -3.07 11.99
C ARG A 89 -6.74 -1.71 11.80
N ARG A 90 -6.78 -0.89 12.84
CA ARG A 90 -7.24 0.49 12.72
C ARG A 90 -6.20 1.38 12.03
N ARG A 91 -4.89 1.15 12.29
CA ARG A 91 -3.78 1.95 11.75
C ARG A 91 -3.36 1.56 10.35
N VAL A 92 -3.45 0.29 10.01
CA VAL A 92 -3.03 -0.25 8.70
C VAL A 92 -4.26 -0.63 7.89
N GLY A 93 -4.57 0.19 6.90
CA GLY A 93 -5.59 -0.12 5.90
C GLY A 93 -4.98 -0.79 4.68
N ILE A 94 -5.58 -1.87 4.21
CA ILE A 94 -5.17 -2.58 2.99
C ILE A 94 -6.24 -2.43 1.93
N VAL A 95 -5.84 -2.00 0.74
CA VAL A 95 -6.67 -2.06 -0.47
C VAL A 95 -6.19 -3.25 -1.30
N PHE A 96 -7.06 -4.23 -1.47
CA PHE A 96 -6.76 -5.46 -2.20
C PHE A 96 -6.73 -5.26 -3.72
N GLN A 97 -6.05 -6.18 -4.42
CA GLN A 97 -5.90 -6.16 -5.87
C GLN A 97 -7.22 -6.22 -6.61
N ASP A 98 -8.18 -7.03 -6.16
CA ASP A 98 -9.52 -7.06 -6.75
C ASP A 98 -10.50 -6.27 -5.87
N PRO A 99 -11.13 -5.20 -6.39
CA PRO A 99 -12.11 -4.46 -5.61
C PRO A 99 -13.33 -5.30 -5.22
N ASP A 100 -13.65 -6.37 -5.97
CA ASP A 100 -14.80 -7.24 -5.67
C ASP A 100 -14.55 -8.12 -4.43
N ASP A 101 -13.29 -8.28 -4.00
CA ASP A 101 -12.94 -8.90 -2.71
C ASP A 101 -13.21 -7.97 -1.49
N GLN A 102 -13.47 -6.69 -1.75
CA GLN A 102 -13.58 -5.67 -0.71
C GLN A 102 -14.92 -4.92 -0.70
N VAL A 103 -15.61 -4.88 -1.84
CA VAL A 103 -16.87 -4.14 -2.05
C VAL A 103 -17.98 -5.14 -2.29
N PHE A 104 -18.82 -5.37 -1.28
CA PHE A 104 -19.79 -6.48 -1.25
C PHE A 104 -21.17 -6.13 -0.67
N MET A 105 -21.34 -4.88 -0.18
CA MET A 105 -22.60 -4.45 0.42
C MET A 105 -23.64 -4.04 -0.67
N PRO A 106 -24.93 -3.95 -0.34
CA PRO A 106 -25.96 -3.55 -1.29
C PRO A 106 -25.75 -2.18 -1.94
N THR A 107 -25.12 -1.23 -1.21
CA THR A 107 -24.85 0.13 -1.70
C THR A 107 -23.40 0.54 -1.40
N VAL A 108 -22.86 1.45 -2.19
CA VAL A 108 -21.54 2.08 -1.97
C VAL A 108 -21.43 2.70 -0.57
N ARG A 109 -22.50 3.36 -0.11
CA ARG A 109 -22.58 3.95 1.22
C ARG A 109 -22.37 2.91 2.32
N GLU A 110 -23.04 1.76 2.19
CA GLU A 110 -22.95 0.67 3.17
C GLU A 110 -21.56 0.03 3.18
N ASP A 111 -20.92 -0.13 2.02
CA ASP A 111 -19.53 -0.59 1.94
C ASP A 111 -18.58 0.36 2.69
N VAL A 112 -18.67 1.67 2.41
CA VAL A 112 -17.80 2.66 3.06
C VAL A 112 -18.11 2.81 4.54
N ALA A 113 -19.37 2.63 4.95
CA ALA A 113 -19.79 2.67 6.35
C ALA A 113 -19.38 1.43 7.14
N PHE A 114 -19.12 0.29 6.49
CA PHE A 114 -18.96 -1.00 7.14
C PHE A 114 -17.86 -1.00 8.21
N GLY A 115 -16.65 -0.55 7.86
CA GLY A 115 -15.53 -0.48 8.78
C GLY A 115 -15.77 0.44 9.99
N PRO A 116 -16.10 1.72 9.79
CA PRO A 116 -16.41 2.65 10.88
C PRO A 116 -17.57 2.18 11.76
N ALA A 117 -18.63 1.62 11.16
CA ALA A 117 -19.76 1.08 11.92
C ALA A 117 -19.36 -0.13 12.79
N ALA A 118 -18.54 -1.04 12.25
CA ALA A 118 -17.97 -2.16 13.00
C ALA A 118 -17.08 -1.71 14.16
N ALA A 119 -16.39 -0.56 14.00
CA ALA A 119 -15.64 0.10 15.07
C ALA A 119 -16.53 0.83 16.10
N GLY A 120 -17.86 0.82 15.91
CA GLY A 120 -18.82 1.37 16.87
C GLY A 120 -19.33 2.78 16.55
N MET A 121 -18.89 3.39 15.43
CA MET A 121 -19.36 4.70 14.98
C MET A 121 -20.82 4.63 14.53
N LYS A 122 -21.63 5.67 14.80
CA LYS A 122 -23.07 5.67 14.51
C LYS A 122 -23.59 7.07 14.18
N GLY A 123 -24.79 7.11 13.60
CA GLY A 123 -25.53 8.36 13.38
C GLY A 123 -24.81 9.36 12.50
N ALA A 124 -24.92 10.65 12.82
CA ALA A 124 -24.40 11.74 12.00
C ALA A 124 -22.86 11.71 11.83
N GLU A 125 -22.14 11.17 12.81
CA GLU A 125 -20.68 11.03 12.71
C GLU A 125 -20.30 10.00 11.65
N LEU A 126 -20.98 8.86 11.62
CA LEU A 126 -20.77 7.82 10.59
C LEU A 126 -21.08 8.38 9.20
N GLU A 127 -22.21 9.07 9.04
CA GLU A 127 -22.60 9.68 7.76
C GLU A 127 -21.55 10.69 7.28
N ALA A 128 -21.11 11.58 8.16
CA ALA A 128 -20.08 12.57 7.83
C ALA A 128 -18.75 11.90 7.44
N ARG A 129 -18.42 10.76 8.04
CA ARG A 129 -17.22 9.97 7.71
C ARG A 129 -17.32 9.36 6.31
N VAL A 130 -18.46 8.75 5.99
CA VAL A 130 -18.75 8.18 4.68
C VAL A 130 -18.72 9.26 3.59
N ASP A 131 -19.42 10.37 3.80
CA ASP A 131 -19.46 11.46 2.84
C ASP A 131 -18.07 12.06 2.56
N ARG A 132 -17.23 12.23 3.60
CA ARG A 132 -15.84 12.66 3.42
C ARG A 132 -15.01 11.67 2.59
N ALA A 133 -15.07 10.38 2.93
CA ALA A 133 -14.31 9.36 2.22
C ALA A 133 -14.72 9.27 0.75
N LEU A 134 -16.02 9.30 0.46
CA LEU A 134 -16.53 9.28 -0.90
C LEU A 134 -16.19 10.55 -1.69
N THR A 135 -16.17 11.70 -1.02
CA THR A 135 -15.77 12.98 -1.65
C THR A 135 -14.29 12.95 -2.03
N LEU A 136 -13.41 12.44 -1.17
CA LEU A 136 -11.97 12.31 -1.43
C LEU A 136 -11.67 11.49 -2.69
N VAL A 137 -12.47 10.46 -2.96
CA VAL A 137 -12.27 9.60 -4.14
C VAL A 137 -13.18 9.96 -5.32
N GLY A 138 -13.92 11.08 -5.25
CA GLY A 138 -14.81 11.53 -6.32
C GLY A 138 -16.00 10.59 -6.59
N MET A 139 -16.52 9.93 -5.53
CA MET A 139 -17.62 8.96 -5.64
C MET A 139 -18.89 9.36 -4.88
N ALA A 140 -18.99 10.60 -4.40
CA ALA A 140 -20.10 11.07 -3.58
C ALA A 140 -21.49 10.94 -4.26
N GLU A 141 -21.57 11.18 -5.56
CA GLU A 141 -22.80 11.05 -6.34
C GLU A 141 -23.29 9.61 -6.53
N PHE A 142 -22.40 8.62 -6.29
CA PHE A 142 -22.69 7.21 -6.47
C PHE A 142 -23.06 6.49 -5.18
N LYS A 143 -23.15 7.19 -4.05
CA LYS A 143 -23.27 6.61 -2.71
C LYS A 143 -24.43 5.65 -2.51
N ASP A 144 -25.56 5.91 -3.18
CA ASP A 144 -26.75 5.07 -3.06
C ASP A 144 -26.85 4.01 -4.18
N ARG A 145 -25.83 3.92 -5.06
CA ARG A 145 -25.80 2.91 -6.14
C ARG A 145 -25.28 1.57 -5.64
N PRO A 146 -25.79 0.47 -6.17
CA PRO A 146 -25.19 -0.84 -5.99
C PRO A 146 -23.79 -0.89 -6.64
N PRO A 147 -22.77 -1.45 -5.98
CA PRO A 147 -21.40 -1.52 -6.49
C PRO A 147 -21.27 -2.20 -7.85
N HIS A 148 -22.07 -3.24 -8.12
CA HIS A 148 -22.04 -3.96 -9.39
C HIS A 148 -22.55 -3.14 -10.60
N HIS A 149 -23.14 -1.95 -10.38
CA HIS A 149 -23.47 -0.99 -11.43
C HIS A 149 -22.35 0.01 -11.72
N LEU A 150 -21.22 -0.11 -11.06
CA LEU A 150 -20.05 0.74 -11.24
C LEU A 150 -19.06 0.13 -12.23
N SER A 151 -18.29 0.98 -12.94
CA SER A 151 -17.12 0.51 -13.69
C SER A 151 -16.06 -0.06 -12.75
N PHE A 152 -15.11 -0.81 -13.30
CA PHE A 152 -14.00 -1.35 -12.50
C PHE A 152 -13.21 -0.24 -11.79
N GLY A 153 -12.88 0.85 -12.50
CA GLY A 153 -12.18 1.99 -11.90
C GLY A 153 -12.97 2.70 -10.81
N GLN A 154 -14.32 2.79 -10.96
CA GLN A 154 -15.19 3.31 -9.92
C GLN A 154 -15.22 2.39 -8.70
N ARG A 155 -15.34 1.06 -8.88
CA ARG A 155 -15.25 0.10 -7.75
C ARG A 155 -13.90 0.17 -7.05
N ARG A 156 -12.80 0.34 -7.80
CA ARG A 156 -11.46 0.54 -7.22
C ARG A 156 -11.42 1.77 -6.31
N ARG A 157 -11.98 2.90 -6.75
CA ARG A 157 -12.06 4.12 -5.92
C ARG A 157 -12.95 3.92 -4.70
N VAL A 158 -14.06 3.20 -4.82
CA VAL A 158 -14.87 2.82 -3.66
C VAL A 158 -14.08 1.95 -2.69
N ALA A 159 -13.34 0.94 -3.16
CA ALA A 159 -12.48 0.13 -2.30
C ALA A 159 -11.44 0.98 -1.55
N VAL A 160 -10.84 1.98 -2.20
CA VAL A 160 -9.99 2.96 -1.49
C VAL A 160 -10.79 3.74 -0.45
N ALA A 161 -12.01 4.19 -0.76
CA ALA A 161 -12.85 4.94 0.18
C ALA A 161 -13.22 4.12 1.42
N THR A 162 -13.48 2.79 1.29
CA THR A 162 -13.76 1.92 2.46
C THR A 162 -12.62 1.94 3.47
N VAL A 163 -11.38 1.98 2.98
CA VAL A 163 -10.17 2.04 3.81
C VAL A 163 -9.97 3.44 4.39
N LEU A 164 -10.09 4.48 3.55
CA LEU A 164 -9.92 5.87 4.00
C LEU A 164 -10.97 6.30 5.05
N ALA A 165 -12.17 5.71 5.03
CA ALA A 165 -13.19 5.92 6.05
C ALA A 165 -12.74 5.49 7.46
N MET A 166 -11.75 4.60 7.57
CA MET A 166 -11.12 4.21 8.83
C MET A 166 -10.06 5.20 9.33
N GLU A 167 -9.66 6.19 8.49
CA GLU A 167 -8.56 7.12 8.75
C GLU A 167 -7.26 6.40 9.18
N PRO A 168 -6.74 5.50 8.34
CA PRO A 168 -5.53 4.76 8.68
C PRO A 168 -4.31 5.69 8.71
N GLU A 169 -3.31 5.34 9.51
CA GLU A 169 -1.98 5.99 9.49
C GLU A 169 -1.12 5.49 8.33
N ILE A 170 -1.39 4.28 7.87
CA ILE A 170 -0.65 3.57 6.83
C ILE A 170 -1.63 2.98 5.83
N LEU A 171 -1.46 3.30 4.57
CA LEU A 171 -2.22 2.75 3.46
C LEU A 171 -1.34 1.78 2.67
N VAL A 172 -1.71 0.52 2.69
CA VAL A 172 -1.10 -0.52 1.86
C VAL A 172 -1.99 -0.74 0.65
N LEU A 173 -1.41 -0.64 -0.54
CA LEU A 173 -2.11 -0.81 -1.81
C LEU A 173 -1.53 -2.01 -2.54
N ASP A 174 -2.35 -3.03 -2.80
CA ASP A 174 -1.91 -4.20 -3.58
C ASP A 174 -2.37 -4.03 -5.02
N GLU A 175 -1.41 -3.83 -5.94
CA GLU A 175 -1.60 -3.65 -7.38
C GLU A 175 -2.70 -2.62 -7.75
N PRO A 176 -2.62 -1.37 -7.25
CA PRO A 176 -3.73 -0.42 -7.35
C PRO A 176 -4.08 0.01 -8.78
N SER A 177 -3.11 0.00 -9.71
CA SER A 177 -3.29 0.39 -11.11
C SER A 177 -3.75 -0.75 -12.03
N SER A 178 -3.77 -2.00 -11.53
CA SER A 178 -4.13 -3.17 -12.34
C SER A 178 -5.54 -3.07 -12.90
N ASN A 179 -5.68 -3.38 -14.18
CA ASN A 179 -6.95 -3.38 -14.93
C ASN A 179 -7.65 -2.01 -15.03
N LEU A 180 -6.95 -0.91 -14.72
CA LEU A 180 -7.47 0.43 -14.93
C LEU A 180 -7.16 0.93 -16.35
N ASP A 181 -8.14 1.59 -16.95
CA ASP A 181 -7.90 2.40 -18.13
C ASP A 181 -7.04 3.63 -17.79
N PRO A 182 -6.40 4.29 -18.79
CA PRO A 182 -5.49 5.40 -18.53
C PRO A 182 -6.11 6.59 -17.79
N ALA A 183 -7.41 6.85 -17.92
CA ALA A 183 -8.08 7.94 -17.23
C ALA A 183 -8.29 7.59 -15.75
N SER A 184 -8.84 6.42 -15.47
CA SER A 184 -9.05 5.91 -14.10
C SER A 184 -7.72 5.76 -13.35
N ARG A 185 -6.63 5.37 -14.05
CA ARG A 185 -5.28 5.31 -13.48
C ARG A 185 -4.78 6.69 -13.04
N ARG A 186 -4.97 7.73 -13.86
CA ARG A 186 -4.60 9.12 -13.50
C ARG A 186 -5.43 9.63 -12.33
N GLU A 187 -6.77 9.43 -12.37
CA GLU A 187 -7.65 9.83 -11.29
C GLU A 187 -7.24 9.20 -9.95
N LEU A 188 -6.89 7.91 -9.95
CA LEU A 188 -6.39 7.24 -8.76
C LEU A 188 -5.05 7.80 -8.31
N ALA A 189 -4.12 8.09 -9.23
CA ALA A 189 -2.84 8.71 -8.90
C ALA A 189 -3.02 10.07 -8.22
N ASP A 190 -3.92 10.91 -8.74
CA ASP A 190 -4.22 12.23 -8.17
C ASP A 190 -4.83 12.11 -6.76
N ILE A 191 -5.75 11.16 -6.56
CA ILE A 191 -6.28 10.84 -5.23
C ILE A 191 -5.14 10.46 -4.29
N LEU A 192 -4.30 9.48 -4.67
CA LEU A 192 -3.23 9.00 -3.83
C LEU A 192 -2.21 10.10 -3.48
N ARG A 193 -1.89 11.00 -4.42
CA ARG A 193 -1.01 12.15 -4.15
C ARG A 193 -1.59 13.12 -3.13
N SER A 194 -2.92 13.29 -3.12
CA SER A 194 -3.59 14.21 -2.20
C SER A 194 -3.65 13.72 -0.75
N LEU A 195 -3.34 12.44 -0.50
CA LEU A 195 -3.42 11.85 0.83
C LEU A 195 -2.17 12.17 1.65
N ASP A 196 -2.39 12.60 2.90
CA ASP A 196 -1.34 12.78 3.91
C ASP A 196 -1.26 11.55 4.82
N VAL A 197 -0.82 10.43 4.24
CA VAL A 197 -0.66 9.14 4.95
C VAL A 197 0.63 8.45 4.48
N THR A 198 1.16 7.57 5.32
CA THR A 198 2.25 6.67 4.90
C THR A 198 1.71 5.67 3.88
N VAL A 199 2.41 5.46 2.77
CA VAL A 199 1.97 4.56 1.70
C VAL A 199 3.00 3.46 1.47
N LEU A 200 2.54 2.21 1.45
CA LEU A 200 3.29 1.08 0.90
C LEU A 200 2.52 0.54 -0.30
N MET A 201 3.05 0.74 -1.50
CA MET A 201 2.42 0.32 -2.76
C MET A 201 3.11 -0.90 -3.33
N VAL A 202 2.42 -2.03 -3.33
CA VAL A 202 2.86 -3.25 -4.02
C VAL A 202 2.45 -3.15 -5.47
N THR A 203 3.40 -3.21 -6.40
CA THR A 203 3.06 -3.15 -7.82
C THR A 203 4.15 -3.72 -8.72
N HIS A 204 3.75 -4.17 -9.92
CA HIS A 204 4.62 -4.47 -11.05
C HIS A 204 4.55 -3.37 -12.13
N ASP A 205 3.70 -2.34 -11.97
CA ASP A 205 3.64 -1.15 -12.83
C ASP A 205 4.75 -0.19 -12.43
N LEU A 206 5.95 -0.40 -12.98
CA LEU A 206 7.16 0.36 -12.62
C LEU A 206 7.04 1.87 -12.93
N PRO A 207 6.44 2.31 -14.05
CA PRO A 207 6.13 3.71 -14.27
C PRO A 207 5.23 4.32 -13.19
N TYR A 208 4.23 3.57 -12.72
CA TYR A 208 3.32 4.03 -11.67
C TYR A 208 4.01 4.11 -10.30
N ALA A 209 4.89 3.14 -10.03
CA ALA A 209 5.74 3.19 -8.85
C ALA A 209 6.63 4.44 -8.84
N LEU A 210 7.31 4.72 -9.96
CA LEU A 210 8.17 5.90 -10.10
C LEU A 210 7.38 7.21 -9.96
N GLU A 211 6.16 7.24 -10.47
CA GLU A 211 5.27 8.41 -10.41
C GLU A 211 4.83 8.77 -8.99
N LEU A 212 4.64 7.78 -8.12
CA LEU A 212 4.00 7.95 -6.81
C LEU A 212 4.90 7.72 -5.60
N CYS A 213 5.99 6.95 -5.77
CA CYS A 213 6.84 6.50 -4.67
C CYS A 213 8.30 6.90 -4.93
N PRO A 214 8.83 7.89 -4.18
CA PRO A 214 10.24 8.31 -4.32
C PRO A 214 11.24 7.20 -3.99
N ARG A 215 10.87 6.26 -3.10
CA ARG A 215 11.69 5.12 -2.68
C ARG A 215 11.02 3.80 -3.07
N ALA A 216 11.82 2.83 -3.42
CA ALA A 216 11.36 1.47 -3.69
C ALA A 216 12.19 0.42 -2.97
N LEU A 217 11.54 -0.68 -2.65
CA LEU A 217 12.11 -1.93 -2.17
C LEU A 217 11.93 -2.98 -3.26
N ILE A 218 12.97 -3.76 -3.56
CA ILE A 218 12.84 -4.92 -4.45
C ILE A 218 12.84 -6.18 -3.58
N LEU A 219 11.68 -6.84 -3.52
CA LEU A 219 11.55 -8.16 -2.88
C LEU A 219 11.78 -9.23 -3.95
N SER A 220 12.76 -10.09 -3.74
CA SER A 220 13.08 -11.21 -4.61
C SER A 220 13.46 -12.42 -3.77
N ASP A 221 12.93 -13.58 -4.13
CA ASP A 221 13.19 -14.84 -3.41
C ASP A 221 13.00 -14.74 -1.89
N GLY A 222 11.99 -13.95 -1.48
CA GLY A 222 11.60 -13.78 -0.08
C GLY A 222 12.52 -12.92 0.78
N VAL A 223 13.43 -12.14 0.18
CA VAL A 223 14.30 -11.16 0.86
C VAL A 223 14.25 -9.80 0.17
N ILE A 224 14.57 -8.72 0.91
CA ILE A 224 14.78 -7.40 0.29
C ILE A 224 16.14 -7.42 -0.39
N ALA A 225 16.14 -7.44 -1.71
CA ALA A 225 17.33 -7.48 -2.54
C ALA A 225 17.90 -6.08 -2.81
N ALA A 226 17.07 -5.06 -2.82
CA ALA A 226 17.49 -3.66 -2.96
C ALA A 226 16.51 -2.73 -2.26
N ASP A 227 17.03 -1.58 -1.81
CA ASP A 227 16.30 -0.50 -1.14
C ASP A 227 16.97 0.82 -1.50
N GLY A 228 16.19 1.76 -2.07
CA GLY A 228 16.76 3.04 -2.49
C GLY A 228 15.78 3.90 -3.30
N PRO A 229 16.28 5.04 -3.84
CA PRO A 229 15.49 5.90 -4.70
C PRO A 229 14.93 5.14 -5.90
N THR A 230 13.61 5.25 -6.14
CA THR A 230 12.94 4.48 -7.21
C THR A 230 13.57 4.71 -8.57
N ALA A 231 13.91 5.98 -8.90
CA ALA A 231 14.54 6.33 -10.18
C ALA A 231 15.91 5.66 -10.37
N GLU A 232 16.71 5.55 -9.30
CA GLU A 232 18.03 4.92 -9.35
C GLU A 232 17.91 3.41 -9.55
N LEU A 233 17.06 2.75 -8.74
CA LEU A 233 16.83 1.30 -8.85
C LEU A 233 16.32 0.91 -10.24
N LEU A 234 15.35 1.67 -10.77
CA LEU A 234 14.77 1.41 -12.10
C LEU A 234 15.73 1.73 -13.24
N SER A 235 16.78 2.52 -13.00
CA SER A 235 17.82 2.86 -14.00
C SER A 235 18.97 1.86 -14.03
N ASP A 236 19.03 0.93 -13.08
CA ASP A 236 20.04 -0.13 -13.03
C ASP A 236 19.57 -1.38 -13.79
N ASP A 237 19.93 -1.46 -15.07
CA ASP A 237 19.58 -2.58 -15.94
C ASP A 237 20.07 -3.93 -15.41
N ALA A 238 21.20 -3.98 -14.72
CA ALA A 238 21.74 -5.23 -14.18
C ALA A 238 20.89 -5.71 -12.99
N LEU A 239 20.54 -4.81 -12.08
CA LEU A 239 19.65 -5.07 -10.95
C LEU A 239 18.26 -5.51 -11.44
N MET A 240 17.68 -4.80 -12.40
CA MET A 240 16.37 -5.09 -12.95
C MET A 240 16.31 -6.51 -13.53
N ARG A 241 17.29 -6.87 -14.36
CA ARG A 241 17.38 -8.21 -14.97
C ARG A 241 17.61 -9.30 -13.93
N ALA A 242 18.49 -9.05 -12.93
CA ALA A 242 18.76 -10.01 -11.86
C ALA A 242 17.48 -10.41 -11.10
N HIS A 243 16.56 -9.45 -10.94
CA HIS A 243 15.31 -9.64 -10.20
C HIS A 243 14.06 -9.77 -11.09
N ARG A 244 14.25 -10.07 -12.39
CA ARG A 244 13.17 -10.30 -13.37
C ARG A 244 12.17 -9.15 -13.45
N LEU A 245 12.68 -7.92 -13.30
CA LEU A 245 11.92 -6.70 -13.53
C LEU A 245 12.28 -6.14 -14.91
N GLU A 246 11.29 -5.65 -15.63
CA GLU A 246 11.46 -5.11 -16.97
C GLU A 246 10.65 -3.82 -17.12
N LEU A 247 11.31 -2.78 -17.63
CA LEU A 247 10.64 -1.52 -17.95
C LEU A 247 9.85 -1.67 -19.27
N PRO A 248 8.71 -0.97 -19.39
CA PRO A 248 8.02 -0.90 -20.67
C PRO A 248 8.93 -0.35 -21.77
N PHE A 249 8.76 -0.89 -22.97
CA PHE A 249 9.56 -0.47 -24.13
C PHE A 249 9.52 1.05 -24.33
N GLY A 250 10.69 1.66 -24.46
CA GLY A 250 10.83 3.11 -24.67
C GLY A 250 10.64 3.98 -23.40
N PHE A 251 10.43 3.40 -22.23
CA PHE A 251 10.36 4.12 -20.98
C PHE A 251 11.76 4.32 -20.39
N ASP A 252 12.14 5.59 -20.14
CA ASP A 252 13.39 5.95 -19.47
C ASP A 252 13.06 6.54 -18.08
N PRO A 253 13.41 5.87 -16.98
CA PRO A 253 13.13 6.36 -15.62
C PRO A 253 13.87 7.68 -15.31
N ARG A 254 14.96 8.00 -16.02
CA ARG A 254 15.71 9.25 -15.84
C ARG A 254 15.00 10.46 -16.45
N SER A 255 14.08 10.23 -17.37
CA SER A 255 13.31 11.31 -18.03
C SER A 255 12.14 11.81 -17.16
N VAL A 256 11.76 11.09 -16.13
CA VAL A 256 10.70 11.47 -15.20
C VAL A 256 11.33 12.31 -14.10
N SER A 257 11.22 13.65 -14.23
CA SER A 257 11.57 14.55 -13.14
C SER A 257 10.70 14.21 -11.93
N ALA A 258 11.33 14.00 -10.78
CA ALA A 258 10.61 13.91 -9.52
C ALA A 258 9.80 15.22 -9.37
N SER A 259 8.51 15.15 -9.63
CA SER A 259 7.60 16.27 -9.36
C SER A 259 7.51 16.34 -7.83
N GLY A 260 8.17 17.36 -7.26
CA GLY A 260 8.26 17.65 -5.84
C GLY A 260 6.91 17.97 -5.20
#